data_9a30c9d21ef5ad76b899a0dfd1c27176
#
_entry.id   9a30c9d21ef5ad76b899a0dfd1c27176
#
_cell.length_a   1.000
_cell.length_b   1.000
_cell.length_c   1.000
_cell.angle_alpha   90.00
_cell.angle_beta   90.00
_cell.angle_gamma   90.00
#
_symmetry.space_group_name_H-M   'P 1'
#
loop_
_entity.id
_entity.type
_entity.pdbx_description
1 polymer ?
#
loop_
_entity_poly.entity_id
_entity_poly.type
_entity_poly.pdbx_seq_one_letter_code
_entity_poly.pdbx_strand_id
1 'polypeptide(L)'
;RPAGQGVLGGAPRAAGRDLTAEERAEFDGLQRQIDAAGNNPAQGAEGQGGEDPTGGARGMGNDNGQQGTDPTEAARQAVIAERQRVSDITALCRQAGMDPAEYINNGSNMDTVRQAAVDYLLKHGAPVSSRMGSDEGDSFRQAAVDAMLLRAGVDVQNPARGAEEMRGYSLRDMVIECMARDGMGTTTSLLRMSKDDLWNEACRQFFNPTAAFPAILDNAIKKNIVQKYQEIPTTFQLWTAKGSVPDFKPTKDHSYLAGGAGEFLRVGENGELKADTPKSELLPQRQIDTFGRQFSMTRQAFINDDVGFITEVPGLYATSAKRTINKQVYKILIDNPAIFDGVSLFDNAHNNLIASGAAPSIDTLQAAMLKLLHQKDPFGDSIMVEPKYVIVPVGYGFKLSQILETAMIDVTGIGSHTANALYQYRNKLQVIEEGALNVLAGDGNAIPWFVAGDQRYAKSLQVDYLNGQETPTIRRSEVPGRLGFVWDIWLDWGITAVDFRGIAKNPGTTI
;
A
#
# COMPACT_ATOMS: atom_id res chain seq x y z
N ARG A 1 -26.76 -11.12 28.52
CA ARG A 1 -25.48 -10.67 27.97
C ARG A 1 -24.47 -11.78 28.16
N PRO A 2 -23.87 -12.28 27.10
CA PRO A 2 -22.49 -12.72 27.18
C PRO A 2 -21.62 -11.89 26.25
N ALA A 3 -20.56 -11.36 26.83
CA ALA A 3 -19.48 -10.71 26.13
C ALA A 3 -18.36 -11.74 25.93
N GLY A 4 -17.68 -11.63 24.79
CA GLY A 4 -16.25 -11.92 24.69
C GLY A 4 -15.89 -13.32 24.20
N GLN A 5 -15.90 -13.51 22.88
CA GLN A 5 -14.95 -14.41 22.23
C GLN A 5 -13.87 -13.53 21.57
N GLY A 6 -12.79 -13.31 22.33
CA GLY A 6 -11.59 -12.63 21.88
C GLY A 6 -10.62 -13.63 21.27
N VAL A 7 -10.20 -13.32 20.09
CA VAL A 7 -9.13 -13.92 19.31
C VAL A 7 -7.82 -13.98 20.12
N LEU A 8 -7.35 -15.15 20.51
CA LEU A 8 -6.06 -15.39 21.16
C LEU A 8 -5.15 -16.36 20.37
N GLY A 9 -5.11 -16.23 19.06
CA GLY A 9 -4.27 -17.10 18.24
C GLY A 9 -3.05 -16.46 17.55
N GLY A 10 -2.89 -15.15 17.58
CA GLY A 10 -1.91 -14.45 16.73
C GLY A 10 -0.79 -13.66 17.41
N ALA A 11 -0.85 -13.39 18.71
CA ALA A 11 0.03 -12.41 19.34
C ALA A 11 1.36 -12.93 19.96
N PRO A 12 1.54 -14.17 20.42
CA PRO A 12 2.76 -14.52 21.16
C PRO A 12 3.99 -14.84 20.30
N ARG A 13 3.85 -15.15 19.01
CA ARG A 13 5.01 -15.54 18.17
C ARG A 13 5.88 -14.39 17.68
N ALA A 14 5.41 -13.16 17.74
CA ALA A 14 6.16 -11.99 17.26
C ALA A 14 7.07 -11.35 18.32
N ALA A 15 6.95 -11.71 19.60
CA ALA A 15 7.64 -11.02 20.71
C ALA A 15 8.75 -11.81 21.43
N GLY A 16 9.03 -13.06 21.08
CA GLY A 16 10.14 -13.84 21.66
C GLY A 16 10.09 -13.98 23.20
N ARG A 17 8.90 -13.94 23.80
CA ARG A 17 8.73 -14.12 25.23
C ARG A 17 8.10 -15.49 25.52
N ASP A 18 8.56 -16.19 26.55
CA ASP A 18 7.95 -17.43 27.02
C ASP A 18 6.54 -17.20 27.59
N LEU A 19 5.65 -18.17 27.33
CA LEU A 19 4.27 -18.16 27.82
C LEU A 19 4.23 -18.18 29.34
N THR A 20 3.32 -17.40 29.94
CA THR A 20 3.04 -17.45 31.35
C THR A 20 2.41 -18.79 31.73
N ALA A 21 2.40 -19.14 33.03
CA ALA A 21 1.82 -20.40 33.51
C ALA A 21 0.32 -20.54 33.19
N GLU A 22 -0.41 -19.41 33.17
CA GLU A 22 -1.84 -19.37 32.85
C GLU A 22 -2.07 -19.55 31.33
N GLU A 23 -1.30 -18.87 30.49
CA GLU A 23 -1.35 -19.00 29.02
C GLU A 23 -0.96 -20.42 28.57
N ARG A 24 -0.05 -21.09 29.29
CA ARG A 24 0.34 -22.47 29.01
C ARG A 24 -0.76 -23.46 29.37
N ALA A 25 -1.46 -23.25 30.51
CA ALA A 25 -2.59 -24.09 30.92
C ALA A 25 -3.78 -23.96 29.95
N GLU A 26 -4.03 -22.77 29.40
CA GLU A 26 -5.08 -22.52 28.42
C GLU A 26 -4.74 -23.15 27.06
N PHE A 27 -3.50 -23.06 26.63
CA PHE A 27 -3.00 -23.71 25.40
C PHE A 27 -3.09 -25.25 25.50
N ASP A 28 -2.70 -25.85 26.62
CA ASP A 28 -2.81 -27.30 26.85
C ASP A 28 -4.28 -27.75 26.96
N GLY A 29 -5.18 -26.86 27.37
CA GLY A 29 -6.63 -27.09 27.38
C GLY A 29 -7.21 -27.13 25.95
N LEU A 30 -6.84 -26.19 25.13
CA LEU A 30 -7.26 -26.12 23.71
C LEU A 30 -6.68 -27.28 22.90
N GLN A 31 -5.42 -27.68 23.16
CA GLN A 31 -4.80 -28.80 22.48
C GLN A 31 -5.54 -30.12 22.79
N ARG A 32 -5.96 -30.33 24.05
CA ARG A 32 -6.79 -31.51 24.42
C ARG A 32 -8.16 -31.51 23.75
N GLN A 33 -8.79 -30.33 23.51
CA GLN A 33 -10.07 -30.24 22.78
C GLN A 33 -9.89 -30.56 21.30
N ILE A 34 -8.79 -30.15 20.68
CA ILE A 34 -8.46 -30.47 19.28
C ILE A 34 -8.19 -31.97 19.12
N ASP A 35 -7.44 -32.58 20.05
CA ASP A 35 -7.15 -34.01 20.03
C ASP A 35 -8.39 -34.87 20.28
N ALA A 36 -9.35 -34.40 21.12
CA ALA A 36 -10.63 -35.05 21.34
C ALA A 36 -11.60 -34.92 20.12
N ALA A 37 -11.54 -33.81 19.37
CA ALA A 37 -12.33 -33.62 18.17
C ALA A 37 -11.80 -34.42 16.96
N GLY A 38 -10.49 -34.74 16.94
CA GLY A 38 -9.85 -35.55 15.89
C GLY A 38 -10.14 -37.04 15.98
N ASN A 39 -10.70 -37.53 17.09
CA ASN A 39 -10.89 -38.96 17.37
C ASN A 39 -12.33 -39.46 17.27
N ASN A 40 -13.24 -38.76 16.54
CA ASN A 40 -14.62 -39.20 16.38
C ASN A 40 -14.88 -39.62 14.91
N PRO A 41 -14.94 -40.94 14.60
CA PRO A 41 -15.34 -41.37 13.28
C PRO A 41 -16.83 -41.15 13.11
N ALA A 42 -17.19 -40.42 12.06
CA ALA A 42 -18.56 -40.08 11.66
C ALA A 42 -19.44 -41.32 11.48
N GLN A 43 -20.50 -41.39 12.27
CA GLN A 43 -21.67 -42.21 11.98
C GLN A 43 -22.56 -41.42 11.02
N GLY A 44 -22.72 -41.93 9.81
CA GLY A 44 -23.70 -41.49 8.84
C GLY A 44 -24.95 -42.38 8.89
N ALA A 45 -26.09 -41.74 8.77
CA ALA A 45 -27.48 -42.15 8.99
C ALA A 45 -28.01 -43.21 8.03
N GLU A 46 -28.78 -44.10 8.59
CA GLU A 46 -30.20 -44.52 8.37
C GLU A 46 -30.70 -44.89 6.94
N GLY A 47 -31.22 -46.11 6.87
CA GLY A 47 -32.20 -46.57 5.89
C GLY A 47 -32.89 -47.85 6.37
N GLN A 48 -34.15 -47.71 6.72
CA GLN A 48 -35.08 -48.69 7.27
C GLN A 48 -35.35 -49.92 6.36
N GLY A 49 -35.66 -51.04 6.99
CA GLY A 49 -36.68 -51.96 6.47
C GLY A 49 -36.51 -53.45 6.72
N GLY A 50 -37.23 -54.03 7.65
CA GLY A 50 -38.02 -55.25 7.45
C GLY A 50 -37.54 -56.58 8.02
N GLU A 51 -38.07 -56.93 9.21
CA GLU A 51 -38.64 -58.23 9.63
C GLU A 51 -37.90 -59.59 9.50
N ASP A 52 -37.61 -60.11 10.57
CA ASP A 52 -37.71 -61.34 11.42
C ASP A 52 -38.24 -62.66 10.72
N PRO A 53 -38.20 -63.85 11.36
CA PRO A 53 -37.49 -64.39 12.52
C PRO A 53 -37.00 -65.85 12.39
N THR A 54 -36.58 -66.38 13.56
CA THR A 54 -36.44 -67.79 13.98
C THR A 54 -35.08 -68.43 13.67
N GLY A 55 -34.37 -69.01 14.52
CA GLY A 55 -34.57 -69.70 15.76
C GLY A 55 -33.36 -70.67 16.01
N GLY A 56 -33.03 -70.89 17.25
CA GLY A 56 -32.36 -72.13 17.55
C GLY A 56 -30.98 -72.08 18.19
N ALA A 57 -31.04 -72.32 19.41
CA ALA A 57 -30.23 -72.60 20.55
C ALA A 57 -28.96 -73.47 20.43
N ARG A 58 -28.09 -73.23 21.40
CA ARG A 58 -27.19 -74.16 22.13
C ARG A 58 -25.81 -74.51 21.57
N GLY A 59 -24.81 -74.25 22.41
CA GLY A 59 -23.71 -75.15 22.61
C GLY A 59 -22.41 -74.49 23.08
N MET A 60 -22.05 -74.70 24.32
CA MET A 60 -20.76 -74.43 24.95
C MET A 60 -19.65 -75.14 24.24
N GLY A 61 -18.46 -74.48 24.22
CA GLY A 61 -17.24 -75.14 23.86
C GLY A 61 -16.06 -74.19 23.84
N ASN A 62 -15.38 -74.16 24.95
CA ASN A 62 -14.04 -73.54 25.09
C ASN A 62 -13.07 -74.38 24.31
N ASP A 63 -12.41 -73.85 23.31
CA ASP A 63 -11.11 -74.41 22.91
C ASP A 63 -10.19 -73.41 22.25
N ASN A 64 -8.96 -73.41 22.70
CA ASN A 64 -7.85 -72.60 22.35
C ASN A 64 -7.22 -73.25 21.10
N GLY A 65 -7.49 -72.65 19.92
CA GLY A 65 -6.93 -73.19 18.71
C GLY A 65 -6.56 -72.08 17.72
N GLN A 66 -5.27 -71.96 17.40
CA GLN A 66 -4.75 -71.17 16.33
C GLN A 66 -5.60 -71.31 15.04
N GLN A 67 -6.34 -70.25 14.70
CA GLN A 67 -6.99 -70.16 13.39
C GLN A 67 -5.90 -69.85 12.34
N GLY A 68 -5.49 -70.86 11.60
CA GLY A 68 -4.85 -70.66 10.32
C GLY A 68 -5.76 -69.92 9.37
N THR A 69 -5.45 -68.68 9.06
CA THR A 69 -6.11 -67.91 8.00
C THR A 69 -6.01 -68.67 6.71
N ASP A 70 -7.16 -68.90 6.06
CA ASP A 70 -7.28 -69.52 4.74
C ASP A 70 -6.33 -68.79 3.78
N PRO A 71 -5.38 -69.47 3.12
CA PRO A 71 -4.39 -68.80 2.22
C PRO A 71 -5.04 -67.95 1.13
N THR A 72 -6.26 -68.28 0.73
CA THR A 72 -7.04 -67.51 -0.25
C THR A 72 -7.57 -66.20 0.30
N GLU A 73 -7.92 -66.13 1.60
CA GLU A 73 -8.42 -64.92 2.24
C GLU A 73 -7.29 -63.94 2.59
N ALA A 74 -6.15 -64.47 3.03
CA ALA A 74 -4.95 -63.68 3.25
C ALA A 74 -4.44 -63.08 1.93
N ALA A 75 -4.49 -63.82 0.82
CA ALA A 75 -4.12 -63.31 -0.49
C ALA A 75 -5.08 -62.20 -1.01
N ARG A 76 -6.40 -62.34 -0.74
CA ARG A 76 -7.37 -61.30 -1.07
C ARG A 76 -7.16 -60.05 -0.26
N GLN A 77 -6.92 -60.14 1.03
CA GLN A 77 -6.64 -58.99 1.91
C GLN A 77 -5.34 -58.29 1.51
N ALA A 78 -4.28 -59.03 1.12
CA ALA A 78 -3.05 -58.47 0.61
C ALA A 78 -3.25 -57.69 -0.71
N VAL A 79 -4.08 -58.16 -1.63
CA VAL A 79 -4.40 -57.46 -2.88
C VAL A 79 -5.23 -56.18 -2.60
N ILE A 80 -6.15 -56.23 -1.66
CA ILE A 80 -6.95 -55.05 -1.26
C ILE A 80 -6.05 -54.02 -0.60
N ALA A 81 -5.17 -54.41 0.32
CA ALA A 81 -4.20 -53.53 0.99
C ALA A 81 -3.25 -52.88 -0.02
N GLU A 82 -2.76 -53.65 -1.02
CA GLU A 82 -1.91 -53.09 -2.05
C GLU A 82 -2.61 -52.12 -2.99
N ARG A 83 -3.86 -52.38 -3.35
CA ARG A 83 -4.68 -51.41 -4.12
C ARG A 83 -4.91 -50.12 -3.35
N GLN A 84 -5.17 -50.22 -2.03
CA GLN A 84 -5.31 -49.07 -1.17
C GLN A 84 -4.02 -48.26 -1.10
N ARG A 85 -2.87 -48.95 -0.89
CA ARG A 85 -1.55 -48.31 -0.86
C ARG A 85 -1.25 -47.57 -2.18
N VAL A 86 -1.50 -48.18 -3.34
CA VAL A 86 -1.31 -47.58 -4.66
C VAL A 86 -2.20 -46.35 -4.84
N SER A 87 -3.46 -46.45 -4.40
CA SER A 87 -4.41 -45.32 -4.44
C SER A 87 -3.92 -44.14 -3.60
N ASP A 88 -3.50 -44.40 -2.37
CA ASP A 88 -3.04 -43.37 -1.42
C ASP A 88 -1.74 -42.71 -1.86
N ILE A 89 -0.77 -43.51 -2.42
CA ILE A 89 0.46 -42.96 -3.00
C ILE A 89 0.13 -42.10 -4.22
N THR A 90 -0.77 -42.53 -5.08
CA THR A 90 -1.16 -41.77 -6.29
C THR A 90 -1.82 -40.44 -5.91
N ALA A 91 -2.68 -40.44 -4.89
CA ALA A 91 -3.36 -39.23 -4.38
C ALA A 91 -2.31 -38.27 -3.80
N LEU A 92 -1.39 -38.74 -2.96
CA LEU A 92 -0.38 -37.90 -2.32
C LEU A 92 0.63 -37.33 -3.35
N CYS A 93 1.12 -38.12 -4.26
CA CYS A 93 2.04 -37.68 -5.32
C CYS A 93 1.37 -36.64 -6.23
N ARG A 94 0.08 -36.81 -6.56
CA ARG A 94 -0.68 -35.84 -7.35
C ARG A 94 -0.80 -34.50 -6.62
N GLN A 95 -1.02 -34.52 -5.31
CA GLN A 95 -1.07 -33.30 -4.49
C GLN A 95 0.29 -32.61 -4.41
N ALA A 96 1.38 -33.37 -4.35
CA ALA A 96 2.73 -32.83 -4.30
C ALA A 96 3.32 -32.46 -5.69
N GLY A 97 2.66 -32.82 -6.79
CA GLY A 97 3.16 -32.61 -8.14
C GLY A 97 4.29 -33.55 -8.54
N MET A 98 4.38 -34.77 -7.92
CA MET A 98 5.39 -35.79 -8.13
C MET A 98 4.86 -36.94 -8.99
N ASP A 99 5.77 -37.67 -9.67
CA ASP A 99 5.41 -38.86 -10.39
C ASP A 99 5.23 -40.05 -9.41
N PRO A 100 4.03 -40.65 -9.32
CA PRO A 100 3.77 -41.78 -8.44
C PRO A 100 4.46 -43.09 -8.88
N ALA A 101 4.84 -43.23 -10.16
CA ALA A 101 5.29 -44.48 -10.74
C ALA A 101 6.53 -45.05 -10.05
N GLU A 102 7.48 -44.22 -9.68
CA GLU A 102 8.71 -44.63 -8.99
C GLU A 102 8.42 -45.26 -7.61
N TYR A 103 7.54 -44.65 -6.82
CA TYR A 103 7.20 -45.10 -5.46
C TYR A 103 6.30 -46.35 -5.46
N ILE A 104 5.45 -46.50 -6.47
CA ILE A 104 4.61 -47.69 -6.65
C ILE A 104 5.46 -48.88 -7.01
N ASN A 105 6.36 -48.72 -7.99
CA ASN A 105 7.20 -49.78 -8.52
C ASN A 105 8.25 -50.29 -7.50
N ASN A 106 8.76 -49.37 -6.66
CA ASN A 106 9.75 -49.70 -5.63
C ASN A 106 9.10 -50.23 -4.33
N GLY A 107 7.79 -50.42 -4.28
CA GLY A 107 7.09 -50.89 -3.08
C GLY A 107 7.22 -49.97 -1.87
N SER A 108 7.42 -48.66 -2.06
CA SER A 108 7.69 -47.71 -0.99
C SER A 108 6.54 -47.63 0.04
N ASN A 109 6.89 -47.52 1.33
CA ASN A 109 5.95 -47.30 2.39
C ASN A 109 5.40 -45.86 2.33
N MET A 110 4.14 -45.63 2.79
CA MET A 110 3.49 -44.31 2.82
C MET A 110 4.31 -43.25 3.56
N ASP A 111 5.01 -43.60 4.62
CA ASP A 111 5.82 -42.66 5.37
C ASP A 111 7.04 -42.20 4.57
N THR A 112 7.66 -43.06 3.80
CA THR A 112 8.75 -42.72 2.86
C THR A 112 8.24 -41.77 1.77
N VAL A 113 7.03 -42.02 1.24
CA VAL A 113 6.42 -41.16 0.22
C VAL A 113 6.04 -39.80 0.79
N ARG A 114 5.55 -39.75 2.03
CA ARG A 114 5.28 -38.46 2.72
C ARG A 114 6.55 -37.64 2.93
N GLN A 115 7.65 -38.26 3.36
CA GLN A 115 8.94 -37.58 3.51
C GLN A 115 9.45 -37.07 2.15
N ALA A 116 9.39 -37.88 1.12
CA ALA A 116 9.78 -37.48 -0.23
C ALA A 116 8.90 -36.34 -0.77
N ALA A 117 7.59 -36.34 -0.48
CA ALA A 117 6.69 -35.28 -0.85
C ALA A 117 7.03 -33.95 -0.12
N VAL A 118 7.37 -34.00 1.17
CA VAL A 118 7.82 -32.83 1.93
C VAL A 118 9.15 -32.31 1.38
N ASP A 119 10.12 -33.18 1.12
CA ASP A 119 11.43 -32.79 0.53
C ASP A 119 11.29 -32.20 -0.87
N TYR A 120 10.39 -32.75 -1.67
CA TYR A 120 10.08 -32.23 -2.99
C TYR A 120 9.46 -30.83 -2.92
N LEU A 121 8.49 -30.62 -2.02
CA LEU A 121 7.84 -29.34 -1.78
C LEU A 121 8.81 -28.30 -1.23
N LEU A 122 9.76 -28.69 -0.39
CA LEU A 122 10.82 -27.80 0.12
C LEU A 122 11.81 -27.38 -0.96
N LYS A 123 12.11 -28.27 -1.93
CA LYS A 123 13.06 -28.00 -3.02
C LYS A 123 12.44 -27.24 -4.21
N HIS A 124 11.18 -27.50 -4.51
CA HIS A 124 10.53 -26.98 -5.72
C HIS A 124 9.44 -25.92 -5.41
N GLY A 125 9.19 -25.61 -4.14
CA GLY A 125 8.03 -24.88 -3.69
C GLY A 125 6.75 -25.74 -3.74
N ALA A 126 5.79 -25.50 -2.87
CA ALA A 126 4.49 -26.14 -2.99
C ALA A 126 3.94 -25.84 -4.39
N PRO A 127 3.44 -26.86 -5.14
CA PRO A 127 2.66 -26.56 -6.32
C PRO A 127 1.51 -25.65 -5.81
N VAL A 128 1.48 -24.42 -6.29
CA VAL A 128 0.44 -23.45 -5.93
C VAL A 128 -0.85 -23.92 -6.60
N SER A 129 -1.38 -25.03 -6.15
CA SER A 129 -2.78 -25.35 -6.29
C SER A 129 -3.53 -24.73 -5.10
N SER A 130 -3.41 -23.43 -4.95
CA SER A 130 -4.44 -22.62 -4.29
C SER A 130 -5.65 -22.61 -5.23
N ARG A 131 -6.28 -23.73 -5.39
CA ARG A 131 -7.69 -23.84 -5.70
C ARG A 131 -8.50 -23.49 -4.44
N MET A 132 -8.20 -22.37 -3.87
CA MET A 132 -9.19 -21.52 -3.27
C MET A 132 -9.76 -20.71 -4.44
N GLY A 133 -10.82 -21.25 -5.09
CA GLY A 133 -11.71 -20.64 -6.03
C GLY A 133 -11.29 -19.31 -6.68
N SER A 134 -10.15 -19.24 -7.40
CA SER A 134 -10.07 -18.26 -8.47
C SER A 134 -10.93 -18.85 -9.57
N ASP A 135 -12.16 -18.39 -9.62
CA ASP A 135 -13.10 -18.65 -10.69
C ASP A 135 -12.35 -18.40 -12.02
N GLU A 136 -12.55 -19.29 -12.98
CA GLU A 136 -11.97 -19.13 -14.33
C GLU A 136 -12.31 -17.73 -14.90
N GLY A 137 -13.43 -17.15 -14.44
CA GLY A 137 -13.81 -15.78 -14.70
C GLY A 137 -12.86 -14.72 -14.13
N ASP A 138 -12.31 -14.90 -12.93
CA ASP A 138 -11.39 -13.93 -12.33
C ASP A 138 -10.01 -13.96 -12.97
N SER A 139 -9.51 -15.15 -13.32
CA SER A 139 -8.25 -15.28 -14.06
C SER A 139 -8.34 -14.67 -15.46
N PHE A 140 -9.47 -14.85 -16.15
CA PHE A 140 -9.73 -14.18 -17.42
C PHE A 140 -9.78 -12.65 -17.27
N ARG A 141 -10.51 -12.13 -16.27
CA ARG A 141 -10.61 -10.68 -16.02
C ARG A 141 -9.23 -10.07 -15.79
N GLN A 142 -8.39 -10.74 -15.01
CA GLN A 142 -7.05 -10.25 -14.74
C GLN A 142 -6.15 -10.27 -15.99
N ALA A 143 -6.21 -11.34 -16.77
CA ALA A 143 -5.49 -11.44 -18.03
C ALA A 143 -5.96 -10.40 -19.05
N ALA A 144 -7.27 -10.13 -19.14
CA ALA A 144 -7.84 -9.11 -20.00
C ALA A 144 -7.42 -7.68 -19.58
N VAL A 145 -7.35 -7.39 -18.27
CA VAL A 145 -6.84 -6.11 -17.75
C VAL A 145 -5.40 -5.89 -18.20
N ASP A 146 -4.55 -6.89 -17.98
CA ASP A 146 -3.13 -6.79 -18.32
C ASP A 146 -2.91 -6.72 -19.84
N ALA A 147 -3.71 -7.44 -20.63
CA ALA A 147 -3.69 -7.38 -22.10
C ALA A 147 -4.03 -5.97 -22.61
N MET A 148 -5.04 -5.30 -22.04
CA MET A 148 -5.40 -3.94 -22.38
C MET A 148 -4.29 -2.93 -22.03
N LEU A 149 -3.64 -3.08 -20.88
CA LEU A 149 -2.52 -2.25 -20.48
C LEU A 149 -1.30 -2.44 -21.38
N LEU A 150 -0.94 -3.69 -21.67
CA LEU A 150 0.15 -4.01 -22.61
C LEU A 150 -0.10 -3.46 -24.03
N ARG A 151 -1.35 -3.56 -24.52
CA ARG A 151 -1.74 -2.99 -25.80
C ARG A 151 -1.63 -1.48 -25.82
N ALA A 152 -1.96 -0.84 -24.71
CA ALA A 152 -1.85 0.61 -24.53
C ALA A 152 -0.41 1.10 -24.26
N GLY A 153 0.58 0.19 -24.26
CA GLY A 153 1.98 0.54 -24.05
C GLY A 153 2.38 0.77 -22.59
N VAL A 154 1.56 0.33 -21.65
CA VAL A 154 1.89 0.37 -20.21
C VAL A 154 2.72 -0.86 -19.86
N ASP A 155 3.83 -0.67 -19.18
CA ASP A 155 4.68 -1.76 -18.70
C ASP A 155 4.01 -2.51 -17.55
N VAL A 156 3.79 -3.82 -17.72
CA VAL A 156 3.24 -4.70 -16.69
C VAL A 156 4.31 -5.71 -16.32
N GLN A 157 4.92 -5.55 -15.16
CA GLN A 157 6.08 -6.36 -14.72
C GLN A 157 5.82 -7.87 -14.69
N ASN A 158 4.62 -8.29 -14.30
CA ASN A 158 4.23 -9.70 -14.23
C ASN A 158 2.82 -9.87 -14.81
N PRO A 159 2.67 -9.93 -16.14
CA PRO A 159 1.35 -10.07 -16.76
C PRO A 159 0.71 -11.41 -16.39
N ALA A 160 -0.59 -11.41 -16.18
CA ALA A 160 -1.36 -12.59 -15.90
C ALA A 160 -1.29 -13.58 -17.08
N ARG A 161 -1.37 -14.87 -16.77
CA ARG A 161 -1.34 -15.93 -17.81
C ARG A 161 -2.45 -15.70 -18.83
N GLY A 162 -2.11 -15.68 -20.12
CA GLY A 162 -3.03 -15.42 -21.24
C GLY A 162 -3.13 -13.95 -21.64
N ALA A 163 -2.51 -13.01 -20.91
CA ALA A 163 -2.54 -11.59 -21.25
C ALA A 163 -1.87 -11.29 -22.59
N GLU A 164 -0.74 -11.93 -22.88
CA GLU A 164 -0.03 -11.74 -24.15
C GLU A 164 -0.85 -12.24 -25.36
N GLU A 165 -1.60 -13.34 -25.20
CA GLU A 165 -2.48 -13.87 -26.25
C GLU A 165 -3.62 -12.91 -26.58
N MET A 166 -4.16 -12.21 -25.57
CA MET A 166 -5.24 -11.25 -25.70
C MET A 166 -4.78 -9.84 -26.04
N ARG A 167 -3.48 -9.57 -26.08
CA ARG A 167 -2.92 -8.25 -26.39
C ARG A 167 -3.40 -7.67 -27.72
N GLY A 168 -3.68 -8.52 -28.70
CA GLY A 168 -4.21 -8.11 -30.01
C GLY A 168 -5.71 -7.84 -30.05
N TYR A 169 -6.46 -8.08 -28.97
CA TYR A 169 -7.90 -7.90 -28.96
C TYR A 169 -8.28 -6.43 -29.03
N SER A 170 -9.23 -6.10 -29.94
CA SER A 170 -9.86 -4.79 -29.94
C SER A 170 -10.81 -4.64 -28.75
N LEU A 171 -11.23 -3.41 -28.41
CA LEU A 171 -12.28 -3.17 -27.42
C LEU A 171 -13.56 -3.93 -27.76
N ARG A 172 -13.86 -4.05 -29.07
CA ARG A 172 -14.98 -4.83 -29.58
C ARG A 172 -14.83 -6.33 -29.26
N ASP A 173 -13.67 -6.90 -29.54
CA ASP A 173 -13.40 -8.31 -29.29
C ASP A 173 -13.45 -8.63 -27.79
N MET A 174 -12.94 -7.72 -26.97
CA MET A 174 -13.01 -7.83 -25.51
C MET A 174 -14.45 -7.82 -24.99
N VAL A 175 -15.30 -6.93 -25.53
CA VAL A 175 -16.74 -6.91 -25.17
C VAL A 175 -17.42 -8.20 -25.57
N ILE A 176 -17.17 -8.69 -26.80
CA ILE A 176 -17.78 -9.94 -27.30
C ILE A 176 -17.38 -11.12 -26.41
N GLU A 177 -16.10 -11.23 -26.06
CA GLU A 177 -15.61 -12.31 -25.20
C GLU A 177 -16.23 -12.23 -23.79
N CYS A 178 -16.31 -11.03 -23.21
CA CYS A 178 -16.98 -10.82 -21.92
C CYS A 178 -18.46 -11.22 -21.97
N MET A 179 -19.20 -10.76 -22.98
CA MET A 179 -20.60 -11.08 -23.14
C MET A 179 -20.87 -12.57 -23.37
N ALA A 180 -20.00 -13.23 -24.13
CA ALA A 180 -20.10 -14.67 -24.37
C ALA A 180 -19.91 -15.46 -23.03
N ARG A 181 -18.95 -15.02 -22.20
CA ARG A 181 -18.69 -15.61 -20.88
C ARG A 181 -19.79 -15.31 -19.87
N ASP A 182 -20.39 -14.12 -19.95
CA ASP A 182 -21.54 -13.74 -19.13
C ASP A 182 -22.85 -14.41 -19.60
N GLY A 183 -22.79 -15.29 -20.62
CA GLY A 183 -23.93 -16.10 -21.11
C GLY A 183 -24.92 -15.34 -21.98
N MET A 184 -24.57 -14.16 -22.50
CA MET A 184 -25.48 -13.31 -23.31
C MET A 184 -25.57 -13.71 -24.78
N GLY A 185 -24.88 -14.73 -25.19
CA GLY A 185 -24.91 -15.25 -26.55
C GLY A 185 -23.67 -16.06 -26.91
N THR A 186 -23.67 -16.66 -28.09
CA THR A 186 -22.46 -17.31 -28.60
C THR A 186 -21.57 -16.28 -29.26
N THR A 187 -20.24 -16.46 -29.20
CA THR A 187 -19.26 -15.56 -29.86
C THR A 187 -19.62 -15.32 -31.32
N THR A 188 -20.09 -16.35 -32.02
CA THR A 188 -20.49 -16.25 -33.45
C THR A 188 -21.73 -15.35 -33.65
N SER A 189 -22.70 -15.35 -32.72
CA SER A 189 -23.86 -14.47 -32.80
C SER A 189 -23.52 -13.02 -32.52
N LEU A 190 -22.63 -12.78 -31.50
CA LEU A 190 -22.18 -11.47 -31.10
C LEU A 190 -21.28 -10.81 -32.16
N LEU A 191 -20.45 -11.58 -32.88
CA LEU A 191 -19.65 -11.10 -33.99
C LEU A 191 -20.48 -10.55 -35.17
N ARG A 192 -21.73 -11.01 -35.33
CA ARG A 192 -22.64 -10.54 -36.37
C ARG A 192 -23.39 -9.26 -36.00
N MET A 193 -23.30 -8.82 -34.72
CA MET A 193 -23.92 -7.57 -34.29
C MET A 193 -23.21 -6.37 -34.89
N SER A 194 -23.98 -5.32 -35.19
CA SER A 194 -23.40 -4.05 -35.60
C SER A 194 -22.57 -3.42 -34.45
N LYS A 195 -21.64 -2.56 -34.77
CA LYS A 195 -20.85 -1.85 -33.74
C LYS A 195 -21.74 -1.02 -32.80
N ASP A 196 -22.85 -0.49 -33.34
CA ASP A 196 -23.81 0.29 -32.57
C ASP A 196 -24.65 -0.54 -31.62
N ASP A 197 -25.13 -1.70 -32.07
CA ASP A 197 -25.88 -2.60 -31.21
C ASP A 197 -25.01 -3.14 -30.10
N LEU A 198 -23.75 -3.49 -30.41
CA LEU A 198 -22.77 -3.94 -29.41
C LEU A 198 -22.47 -2.84 -28.40
N TRP A 199 -22.33 -1.59 -28.85
CA TRP A 199 -22.17 -0.44 -27.98
C TRP A 199 -23.35 -0.25 -27.02
N ASN A 200 -24.58 -0.30 -27.55
CA ASN A 200 -25.78 -0.16 -26.75
C ASN A 200 -25.90 -1.27 -25.71
N GLU A 201 -25.51 -2.50 -26.07
CA GLU A 201 -25.51 -3.61 -25.12
C GLU A 201 -24.41 -3.46 -24.08
N ALA A 202 -23.20 -3.03 -24.47
CA ALA A 202 -22.12 -2.70 -23.52
C ALA A 202 -22.55 -1.58 -22.55
N CYS A 203 -23.29 -0.58 -23.02
CA CYS A 203 -23.85 0.47 -22.16
C CYS A 203 -24.86 -0.07 -21.15
N ARG A 204 -25.72 -1.02 -21.54
CA ARG A 204 -26.65 -1.66 -20.59
C ARG A 204 -25.93 -2.42 -19.50
N GLN A 205 -24.83 -3.08 -19.85
CA GLN A 205 -24.04 -3.84 -18.88
C GLN A 205 -23.15 -2.96 -18.01
N PHE A 206 -22.85 -1.73 -18.42
CA PHE A 206 -21.92 -0.86 -17.71
C PHE A 206 -22.28 -0.62 -16.24
N PHE A 207 -23.56 -0.63 -15.93
CA PHE A 207 -24.06 -0.47 -14.56
C PHE A 207 -24.35 -1.81 -13.86
N ASN A 208 -24.21 -2.94 -14.56
CA ASN A 208 -24.32 -4.24 -13.94
C ASN A 208 -23.05 -4.56 -13.15
N PRO A 209 -23.13 -4.73 -11.81
CA PRO A 209 -21.94 -4.97 -10.97
C PRO A 209 -21.25 -6.31 -11.27
N THR A 210 -21.97 -7.25 -11.88
CA THR A 210 -21.43 -8.59 -12.21
C THR A 210 -20.83 -8.68 -13.62
N ALA A 211 -21.07 -7.70 -14.48
CA ALA A 211 -20.56 -7.71 -15.84
C ALA A 211 -19.02 -7.64 -15.90
N ALA A 212 -18.42 -8.51 -16.70
CA ALA A 212 -16.98 -8.65 -16.78
C ALA A 212 -16.31 -7.43 -17.45
N PHE A 213 -16.85 -6.93 -18.55
CA PHE A 213 -16.23 -5.84 -19.33
C PHE A 213 -16.04 -4.53 -18.55
N PRO A 214 -17.07 -3.98 -17.87
CA PRO A 214 -16.89 -2.78 -17.05
C PRO A 214 -15.88 -2.96 -15.91
N ALA A 215 -15.84 -4.15 -15.29
CA ALA A 215 -14.88 -4.45 -14.24
C ALA A 215 -13.43 -4.48 -14.77
N ILE A 216 -13.23 -4.99 -15.98
CA ILE A 216 -11.92 -4.99 -16.66
C ILE A 216 -11.47 -3.56 -16.94
N LEU A 217 -12.34 -2.71 -17.49
CA LEU A 217 -12.03 -1.30 -17.72
C LEU A 217 -11.65 -0.56 -16.44
N ASP A 218 -12.44 -0.71 -15.38
CA ASP A 218 -12.17 -0.08 -14.09
C ASP A 218 -10.81 -0.50 -13.53
N ASN A 219 -10.50 -1.79 -13.59
CA ASN A 219 -9.23 -2.30 -13.06
C ASN A 219 -8.04 -1.85 -13.93
N ALA A 220 -8.19 -1.80 -15.25
CA ALA A 220 -7.15 -1.28 -16.14
C ALA A 220 -6.86 0.20 -15.84
N ILE A 221 -7.89 1.02 -15.73
CA ILE A 221 -7.76 2.44 -15.38
C ILE A 221 -7.13 2.61 -14.00
N LYS A 222 -7.57 1.83 -12.99
CA LYS A 222 -7.00 1.88 -11.62
C LYS A 222 -5.51 1.55 -11.62
N LYS A 223 -5.10 0.45 -12.26
CA LYS A 223 -3.69 0.05 -12.35
C LYS A 223 -2.85 1.16 -13.00
N ASN A 224 -3.32 1.72 -14.10
CA ASN A 224 -2.63 2.79 -14.80
C ASN A 224 -2.51 4.07 -13.94
N ILE A 225 -3.57 4.48 -13.24
CA ILE A 225 -3.54 5.64 -12.34
C ILE A 225 -2.49 5.45 -11.24
N VAL A 226 -2.48 4.28 -10.58
CA VAL A 226 -1.54 3.99 -9.51
C VAL A 226 -0.11 4.05 -10.02
N GLN A 227 0.17 3.41 -11.15
CA GLN A 227 1.51 3.41 -11.76
C GLN A 227 1.95 4.83 -12.14
N LYS A 228 1.13 5.58 -12.87
CA LYS A 228 1.44 6.95 -13.28
C LYS A 228 1.61 7.89 -12.09
N TYR A 229 0.80 7.73 -11.04
CA TYR A 229 0.94 8.52 -9.82
C TYR A 229 2.28 8.27 -9.11
N GLN A 230 2.76 7.02 -9.10
CA GLN A 230 4.05 6.66 -8.50
C GLN A 230 5.24 7.15 -9.31
N GLU A 231 5.16 7.12 -10.64
CA GLU A 231 6.24 7.51 -11.56
C GLU A 231 6.57 9.01 -11.51
N ILE A 232 5.66 9.87 -11.03
CA ILE A 232 5.85 11.32 -11.08
C ILE A 232 6.79 11.77 -9.97
N PRO A 233 7.95 12.32 -10.28
CA PRO A 233 8.82 12.91 -9.29
C PRO A 233 8.19 14.20 -8.75
N THR A 234 8.10 14.31 -7.43
CA THR A 234 7.73 15.54 -6.73
C THR A 234 8.67 15.75 -5.57
N THR A 235 8.94 17.01 -5.30
CA THR A 235 9.95 17.41 -4.32
C THR A 235 9.39 17.57 -2.91
N PHE A 236 8.08 17.84 -2.78
CA PHE A 236 7.46 18.07 -1.47
C PHE A 236 7.58 16.86 -0.53
N GLN A 237 7.49 15.64 -1.05
CA GLN A 237 7.53 14.41 -0.26
C GLN A 237 8.86 14.20 0.49
N LEU A 238 9.93 14.85 0.02
CA LEU A 238 11.26 14.72 0.64
C LEU A 238 11.32 15.42 1.99
N TRP A 239 10.67 16.58 2.13
CA TRP A 239 10.83 17.46 3.26
C TRP A 239 9.53 17.77 4.03
N THR A 240 8.35 17.35 3.56
CA THR A 240 7.10 17.47 4.30
C THR A 240 6.78 16.20 5.08
N ALA A 241 6.10 16.34 6.21
CA ALA A 241 5.58 15.19 6.94
C ALA A 241 4.33 14.65 6.24
N LYS A 242 4.14 13.34 6.33
CA LYS A 242 2.95 12.67 5.87
C LYS A 242 2.07 12.29 7.06
N GLY A 243 0.78 12.52 6.94
CA GLY A 243 -0.19 12.19 7.97
C GLY A 243 -1.43 11.48 7.43
N SER A 244 -2.25 11.03 8.35
CA SER A 244 -3.55 10.42 8.07
C SER A 244 -4.59 11.01 9.00
N VAL A 245 -5.78 11.30 8.46
CA VAL A 245 -6.95 11.72 9.23
C VAL A 245 -8.15 10.84 8.88
N PRO A 246 -8.99 10.49 9.85
CA PRO A 246 -10.11 9.57 9.63
C PRO A 246 -11.34 10.25 9.01
N ASP A 247 -11.45 11.57 9.11
CA ASP A 247 -12.63 12.34 8.66
C ASP A 247 -12.24 13.75 8.20
N PHE A 248 -13.23 14.52 7.74
CA PHE A 248 -13.08 15.89 7.23
C PHE A 248 -13.19 16.96 8.33
N LYS A 249 -13.36 16.56 9.59
CA LYS A 249 -13.45 17.53 10.69
C LYS A 249 -12.08 18.05 11.06
N PRO A 250 -11.97 19.32 11.45
CA PRO A 250 -10.73 19.85 11.96
C PRO A 250 -10.25 19.04 13.18
N THR A 251 -9.10 18.41 13.05
CA THR A 251 -8.50 17.59 14.11
C THR A 251 -7.28 18.30 14.67
N LYS A 252 -7.21 18.44 16.00
CA LYS A 252 -6.05 19.03 16.68
C LYS A 252 -4.90 18.01 16.73
N ASP A 253 -3.70 18.44 16.38
CA ASP A 253 -2.50 17.61 16.47
C ASP A 253 -1.78 17.87 17.81
N HIS A 254 -1.67 16.82 18.62
CA HIS A 254 -1.00 16.86 19.91
C HIS A 254 0.45 16.32 19.86
N SER A 255 0.89 15.81 18.73
CA SER A 255 2.17 15.08 18.61
C SER A 255 3.32 15.91 18.09
N TYR A 256 3.10 17.17 17.72
CA TYR A 256 4.09 17.98 17.02
C TYR A 256 5.04 18.76 17.94
N LEU A 257 4.67 19.00 19.20
CA LEU A 257 5.47 19.81 20.15
C LEU A 257 6.65 18.99 20.69
N ALA A 258 7.85 19.29 20.21
CA ALA A 258 9.06 18.86 20.88
C ALA A 258 9.16 19.56 22.23
N GLY A 259 9.31 18.81 23.31
CA GLY A 259 9.44 19.36 24.65
C GLY A 259 8.14 19.90 25.28
N GLY A 260 6.97 19.49 24.79
CA GLY A 260 5.67 19.98 25.30
C GLY A 260 5.37 19.71 26.78
N ALA A 261 6.19 18.92 27.47
CA ALA A 261 6.03 18.54 28.88
C ALA A 261 7.01 19.22 29.85
N GLY A 262 7.92 20.08 29.38
CA GLY A 262 8.94 20.69 30.23
C GLY A 262 9.95 19.72 30.85
N GLU A 263 10.81 20.22 31.76
CA GLU A 263 11.82 19.41 32.44
C GLU A 263 11.21 18.56 33.56
N PHE A 264 11.77 17.36 33.78
CA PHE A 264 11.44 16.59 34.97
C PHE A 264 11.94 17.27 36.23
N LEU A 265 11.02 17.51 37.19
CA LEU A 265 11.35 18.12 38.47
C LEU A 265 11.99 17.08 39.40
N ARG A 266 12.96 17.51 40.22
CA ARG A 266 13.55 16.65 41.24
C ARG A 266 12.51 16.24 42.27
N VAL A 267 12.36 14.94 42.49
CA VAL A 267 11.52 14.38 43.55
C VAL A 267 12.20 14.53 44.88
N GLY A 268 11.56 15.11 45.89
CA GLY A 268 12.07 15.23 47.24
C GLY A 268 12.15 13.88 47.95
N GLU A 269 12.81 13.82 49.13
CA GLU A 269 12.93 12.60 49.94
C GLU A 269 11.57 12.01 50.35
N ASN A 270 10.53 12.82 50.42
CA ASN A 270 9.16 12.40 50.72
C ASN A 270 8.45 11.73 49.52
N GLY A 271 9.09 11.65 48.34
CA GLY A 271 8.55 10.95 47.15
C GLY A 271 7.38 11.63 46.46
N GLU A 272 7.08 12.90 46.77
CA GLU A 272 5.96 13.61 46.16
C GLU A 272 6.29 14.02 44.70
N LEU A 273 5.45 13.55 43.75
CA LEU A 273 5.47 13.93 42.36
C LEU A 273 4.53 15.12 42.15
N LYS A 274 5.04 16.20 41.59
CA LYS A 274 4.21 17.35 41.24
C LYS A 274 3.53 17.09 39.91
N ALA A 275 2.22 17.32 39.88
CA ALA A 275 1.45 17.28 38.64
C ALA A 275 1.85 18.46 37.76
N ASP A 276 2.10 18.21 36.49
CA ASP A 276 2.31 19.20 35.45
C ASP A 276 1.26 19.06 34.34
N THR A 277 0.94 20.14 33.70
CA THR A 277 -0.01 20.15 32.58
C THR A 277 0.76 20.56 31.32
N PRO A 278 0.85 19.68 30.30
CA PRO A 278 1.48 20.05 29.04
C PRO A 278 0.81 21.30 28.45
N LYS A 279 1.61 22.20 27.88
CA LYS A 279 1.09 23.38 27.18
C LYS A 279 0.39 22.95 25.89
N SER A 280 -0.94 22.91 25.91
CA SER A 280 -1.76 22.43 24.79
C SER A 280 -2.76 23.46 24.26
N GLU A 281 -2.65 24.73 24.68
CA GLU A 281 -3.68 25.75 24.40
C GLU A 281 -3.75 26.15 22.93
N LEU A 282 -2.63 26.10 22.21
CA LEU A 282 -2.50 26.46 20.80
C LEU A 282 -2.00 25.26 20.00
N LEU A 283 -2.93 24.47 19.47
CA LEU A 283 -2.60 23.30 18.67
C LEU A 283 -2.97 23.53 17.20
N PRO A 284 -2.12 23.11 16.25
CA PRO A 284 -2.45 23.20 14.83
C PRO A 284 -3.68 22.34 14.53
N GLN A 285 -4.56 22.89 13.69
CA GLN A 285 -5.75 22.19 13.20
C GLN A 285 -5.46 21.64 11.82
N ARG A 286 -5.64 20.35 11.67
CA ARG A 286 -5.49 19.65 10.40
C ARG A 286 -6.88 19.37 9.82
N GLN A 287 -7.06 19.68 8.56
CA GLN A 287 -8.30 19.45 7.82
C GLN A 287 -7.97 19.02 6.41
N ILE A 288 -8.80 18.18 5.84
CA ILE A 288 -8.69 17.71 4.46
C ILE A 288 -9.92 18.14 3.67
N ASP A 289 -9.73 18.26 2.34
CA ASP A 289 -10.78 18.54 1.37
C ASP A 289 -10.72 17.53 0.24
N THR A 290 -11.85 17.36 -0.48
CA THR A 290 -11.93 16.49 -1.65
C THR A 290 -11.61 17.27 -2.92
N PHE A 291 -10.67 16.75 -3.71
CA PHE A 291 -10.33 17.29 -5.02
C PHE A 291 -10.58 16.23 -6.08
N GLY A 292 -11.33 16.55 -7.10
CA GLY A 292 -11.69 15.58 -8.13
C GLY A 292 -11.95 16.15 -9.50
N ARG A 293 -12.00 15.25 -10.47
CA ARG A 293 -12.38 15.53 -11.87
C ARG A 293 -13.18 14.37 -12.42
N GLN A 294 -13.85 14.64 -13.53
CA GLN A 294 -14.64 13.66 -14.26
C GLN A 294 -14.09 13.51 -15.68
N PHE A 295 -14.06 12.29 -16.18
CA PHE A 295 -13.72 12.00 -17.57
C PHE A 295 -14.69 10.96 -18.16
N SER A 296 -14.82 10.96 -19.49
CA SER A 296 -15.78 10.08 -20.15
C SER A 296 -15.18 9.47 -21.42
N MET A 297 -15.44 8.18 -21.62
CA MET A 297 -15.20 7.52 -22.90
C MET A 297 -16.43 7.70 -23.79
N THR A 298 -16.23 8.36 -24.92
CA THR A 298 -17.31 8.60 -25.87
C THR A 298 -17.61 7.36 -26.71
N ARG A 299 -18.82 7.28 -27.29
CA ARG A 299 -19.17 6.27 -28.29
C ARG A 299 -18.16 6.21 -29.45
N GLN A 300 -17.65 7.36 -29.88
CA GLN A 300 -16.67 7.42 -31.00
C GLN A 300 -15.34 6.75 -30.59
N ALA A 301 -14.83 7.00 -29.38
CA ALA A 301 -13.61 6.36 -28.89
C ALA A 301 -13.75 4.83 -28.86
N PHE A 302 -14.90 4.31 -28.44
CA PHE A 302 -15.18 2.88 -28.45
C PHE A 302 -15.23 2.30 -29.87
N ILE A 303 -15.96 2.95 -30.81
CA ILE A 303 -16.11 2.48 -32.20
C ILE A 303 -14.76 2.52 -32.94
N ASN A 304 -13.94 3.52 -32.64
CA ASN A 304 -12.61 3.71 -33.23
C ASN A 304 -11.53 2.84 -32.58
N ASP A 305 -11.90 2.09 -31.53
CA ASP A 305 -10.96 1.24 -30.78
C ASP A 305 -9.79 2.04 -30.15
N ASP A 306 -10.12 3.20 -29.60
CA ASP A 306 -9.14 4.10 -28.98
C ASP A 306 -8.79 3.62 -27.56
N VAL A 307 -7.74 2.79 -27.48
CA VAL A 307 -7.21 2.27 -26.22
C VAL A 307 -6.40 3.32 -25.46
N GLY A 308 -5.85 4.33 -26.16
CA GLY A 308 -5.13 5.44 -25.55
C GLY A 308 -5.97 6.19 -24.51
N PHE A 309 -7.27 6.23 -24.71
CA PHE A 309 -8.21 6.79 -23.74
C PHE A 309 -8.09 6.16 -22.33
N ILE A 310 -7.84 4.85 -22.24
CA ILE A 310 -7.75 4.12 -20.94
C ILE A 310 -6.48 4.50 -20.18
N THR A 311 -5.44 4.91 -20.89
CA THR A 311 -4.12 5.17 -20.31
C THR A 311 -3.77 6.64 -20.25
N GLU A 312 -3.99 7.40 -21.33
CA GLU A 312 -3.55 8.79 -21.40
C GLU A 312 -4.34 9.72 -20.48
N VAL A 313 -5.68 9.71 -20.60
CA VAL A 313 -6.52 10.63 -19.82
C VAL A 313 -6.45 10.39 -18.32
N PRO A 314 -6.60 9.16 -17.81
CA PRO A 314 -6.45 8.89 -16.39
C PRO A 314 -5.03 9.18 -15.87
N GLY A 315 -4.01 8.89 -16.68
CA GLY A 315 -2.62 9.21 -16.37
C GLY A 315 -2.36 10.70 -16.22
N LEU A 316 -2.93 11.53 -17.11
CA LEU A 316 -2.87 13.00 -17.01
C LEU A 316 -3.53 13.52 -15.73
N TYR A 317 -4.66 12.94 -15.31
CA TYR A 317 -5.31 13.34 -14.05
C TYR A 317 -4.54 12.91 -12.82
N ALA A 318 -3.95 11.72 -12.82
CA ALA A 318 -3.05 11.27 -11.76
C ALA A 318 -1.85 12.22 -11.62
N THR A 319 -1.24 12.60 -12.76
CA THR A 319 -0.15 13.58 -12.82
C THR A 319 -0.61 14.94 -12.28
N SER A 320 -1.77 15.41 -12.71
CA SER A 320 -2.32 16.69 -12.27
C SER A 320 -2.60 16.72 -10.77
N ALA A 321 -3.13 15.65 -10.18
CA ALA A 321 -3.37 15.57 -8.75
C ALA A 321 -2.06 15.75 -7.96
N LYS A 322 -1.02 14.99 -8.28
CA LYS A 322 0.28 15.06 -7.59
C LYS A 322 0.98 16.42 -7.74
N ARG A 323 0.91 17.00 -8.96
CA ARG A 323 1.41 18.36 -9.21
C ARG A 323 0.61 19.43 -8.46
N THR A 324 -0.70 19.23 -8.29
CA THR A 324 -1.55 20.15 -7.52
C THR A 324 -1.13 20.17 -6.06
N ILE A 325 -0.91 19.01 -5.45
CA ILE A 325 -0.40 18.91 -4.07
C ILE A 325 0.96 19.62 -3.96
N ASN A 326 1.89 19.32 -4.87
CA ASN A 326 3.21 19.96 -4.90
C ASN A 326 3.08 21.50 -4.94
N LYS A 327 2.28 22.02 -5.86
CA LYS A 327 2.04 23.45 -6.00
C LYS A 327 1.42 24.07 -4.76
N GLN A 328 0.45 23.40 -4.11
CA GLN A 328 -0.21 23.89 -2.90
C GLN A 328 0.77 23.94 -1.71
N VAL A 329 1.66 22.94 -1.57
CA VAL A 329 2.71 22.95 -0.54
C VAL A 329 3.61 24.18 -0.67
N TYR A 330 4.14 24.44 -1.87
CA TYR A 330 5.00 25.59 -2.10
C TYR A 330 4.25 26.92 -2.05
N LYS A 331 2.96 26.92 -2.38
CA LYS A 331 2.11 28.11 -2.25
C LYS A 331 2.01 28.57 -0.78
N ILE A 332 1.89 27.67 0.17
CA ILE A 332 1.90 28.01 1.61
C ILE A 332 3.20 28.72 2.00
N LEU A 333 4.35 28.27 1.47
CA LEU A 333 5.63 28.92 1.76
C LEU A 333 5.76 30.33 1.19
N ILE A 334 5.13 30.58 0.03
CA ILE A 334 5.11 31.92 -0.59
C ILE A 334 4.10 32.82 0.10
N ASP A 335 2.85 32.35 0.29
CA ASP A 335 1.74 33.11 0.86
C ASP A 335 1.97 33.46 2.33
N ASN A 336 2.77 32.68 3.03
CA ASN A 336 3.13 32.90 4.44
C ASN A 336 1.90 33.10 5.34
N PRO A 337 0.96 32.14 5.41
CA PRO A 337 -0.27 32.32 6.18
C PRO A 337 0.00 32.38 7.68
N ALA A 338 -0.94 32.97 8.42
CA ALA A 338 -0.96 32.85 9.86
C ALA A 338 -1.20 31.39 10.28
N ILE A 339 -0.45 30.95 11.29
CA ILE A 339 -0.55 29.59 11.81
C ILE A 339 -1.34 29.53 13.12
N PHE A 340 -1.24 28.43 13.85
CA PHE A 340 -2.05 28.15 15.04
C PHE A 340 -1.92 29.17 16.20
N ASP A 341 -0.84 29.94 16.25
CA ASP A 341 -0.57 30.98 17.24
C ASP A 341 -1.04 32.39 16.78
N GLY A 342 -1.59 32.47 15.56
CA GLY A 342 -2.05 33.75 14.98
C GLY A 342 -0.95 34.58 14.33
N VAL A 343 0.31 34.12 14.36
CA VAL A 343 1.45 34.77 13.72
C VAL A 343 1.72 34.10 12.36
N SER A 344 2.27 34.83 11.41
CA SER A 344 2.64 34.25 10.10
C SER A 344 3.70 33.18 10.26
N LEU A 345 3.65 32.13 9.42
CA LEU A 345 4.58 30.99 9.45
C LEU A 345 6.05 31.46 9.53
N PHE A 346 6.42 32.44 8.71
CA PHE A 346 7.73 33.08 8.76
C PHE A 346 7.61 34.49 9.32
N ASP A 347 8.10 34.66 10.52
CA ASP A 347 8.10 35.92 11.24
C ASP A 347 9.35 36.06 12.13
N ASN A 348 9.67 37.29 12.51
CA ASN A 348 10.75 37.58 13.45
C ASN A 348 10.49 36.99 14.84
N ALA A 349 9.22 36.94 15.26
CA ALA A 349 8.80 36.33 16.54
C ALA A 349 9.12 34.84 16.58
N HIS A 350 9.04 34.16 15.42
CA HIS A 350 9.40 32.74 15.26
C HIS A 350 10.90 32.47 15.10
N ASN A 351 11.72 33.53 15.01
CA ASN A 351 13.15 33.44 14.75
C ASN A 351 13.53 32.56 13.53
N ASN A 352 12.66 32.50 12.54
CA ASN A 352 12.82 31.66 11.34
C ASN A 352 12.85 32.47 10.02
N LEU A 353 12.82 33.80 10.12
CA LEU A 353 12.91 34.71 8.99
C LEU A 353 14.26 35.43 8.99
N ILE A 354 14.90 35.52 7.84
CA ILE A 354 16.08 36.37 7.60
C ILE A 354 15.59 37.72 7.13
N ALA A 355 16.01 38.80 7.82
CA ALA A 355 15.49 40.14 7.60
C ALA A 355 15.82 40.71 6.20
N SER A 356 17.01 40.40 5.66
CA SER A 356 17.46 40.89 4.36
C SER A 356 17.47 39.78 3.33
N GLY A 357 16.69 39.92 2.26
CA GLY A 357 16.71 39.00 1.13
C GLY A 357 18.06 39.00 0.44
N ALA A 358 18.60 37.81 0.18
CA ALA A 358 19.84 37.62 -0.51
C ALA A 358 19.88 36.30 -1.29
N ALA A 359 20.65 36.26 -2.35
CA ALA A 359 20.94 34.99 -3.05
C ALA A 359 21.72 34.03 -2.14
N PRO A 360 21.64 32.72 -2.35
CA PRO A 360 22.42 31.76 -1.60
C PRO A 360 23.92 32.05 -1.70
N SER A 361 24.55 32.16 -0.54
CA SER A 361 26.00 32.32 -0.33
C SER A 361 26.38 31.55 0.91
N ILE A 362 27.68 31.46 1.20
CA ILE A 362 28.19 30.79 2.41
C ILE A 362 27.59 31.43 3.66
N ASP A 363 27.63 32.76 3.76
CA ASP A 363 27.15 33.51 4.92
C ASP A 363 25.64 33.42 5.07
N THR A 364 24.88 33.56 3.98
CA THR A 364 23.41 33.52 4.02
C THR A 364 22.91 32.12 4.33
N LEU A 365 23.56 31.08 3.83
CA LEU A 365 23.21 29.70 4.14
C LEU A 365 23.52 29.37 5.60
N GLN A 366 24.71 29.80 6.09
CA GLN A 366 25.08 29.65 7.49
C GLN A 366 24.07 30.36 8.42
N ALA A 367 23.70 31.59 8.07
CA ALA A 367 22.70 32.34 8.84
C ALA A 367 21.34 31.63 8.90
N ALA A 368 20.88 31.06 7.77
CA ALA A 368 19.64 30.30 7.72
C ALA A 368 19.72 29.01 8.56
N MET A 369 20.85 28.30 8.51
CA MET A 369 21.07 27.09 9.32
C MET A 369 21.08 27.43 10.83
N LEU A 370 21.72 28.54 11.23
CA LEU A 370 21.76 28.99 12.62
C LEU A 370 20.35 29.34 13.15
N LYS A 371 19.45 29.84 12.29
CA LYS A 371 18.04 30.04 12.66
C LYS A 371 17.35 28.75 13.12
N LEU A 372 17.63 27.63 12.48
CA LEU A 372 17.08 26.30 12.87
C LEU A 372 17.75 25.78 14.15
N LEU A 373 19.08 25.89 14.24
CA LEU A 373 19.84 25.38 15.39
C LEU A 373 19.51 26.15 16.69
N HIS A 374 19.10 27.41 16.59
CA HIS A 374 18.72 28.27 17.72
C HIS A 374 17.23 28.20 18.06
N GLN A 375 16.48 27.28 17.47
CA GLN A 375 15.08 27.11 17.81
C GLN A 375 14.91 26.57 19.24
N LYS A 376 13.84 27.04 19.87
CA LYS A 376 13.51 26.70 21.26
C LYS A 376 12.14 26.04 21.34
N ASP A 377 11.96 25.23 22.35
CA ASP A 377 10.68 24.67 22.70
C ASP A 377 9.76 25.74 23.37
N PRO A 378 8.50 25.40 23.70
CA PRO A 378 7.58 26.31 24.38
C PRO A 378 8.05 26.71 25.79
N PHE A 379 9.01 26.02 26.39
CA PHE A 379 9.55 26.31 27.73
C PHE A 379 10.85 27.13 27.68
N GLY A 380 11.44 27.29 26.50
CA GLY A 380 12.65 28.07 26.28
C GLY A 380 13.91 27.23 26.10
N ASP A 381 13.80 25.90 26.14
CA ASP A 381 14.92 25.00 25.96
C ASP A 381 15.27 24.81 24.48
N SER A 382 16.56 24.54 24.21
CA SER A 382 17.04 24.34 22.85
C SER A 382 16.65 22.97 22.32
N ILE A 383 15.99 22.90 21.15
CA ILE A 383 15.62 21.67 20.49
C ILE A 383 16.61 21.24 19.39
N MET A 384 17.57 22.10 19.03
CA MET A 384 18.63 21.84 18.03
C MET A 384 18.13 21.13 16.77
N VAL A 385 17.25 21.78 16.00
CA VAL A 385 16.75 21.24 14.73
C VAL A 385 17.90 21.20 13.72
N GLU A 386 18.35 20.00 13.35
CA GLU A 386 19.41 19.83 12.35
C GLU A 386 18.93 20.18 10.95
N PRO A 387 19.62 21.08 10.22
CA PRO A 387 19.32 21.38 8.82
C PRO A 387 19.58 20.14 7.95
N LYS A 388 18.64 19.83 7.07
CA LYS A 388 18.73 18.66 6.17
C LYS A 388 18.44 18.99 4.72
N TYR A 389 17.52 19.90 4.45
CA TYR A 389 17.10 20.26 3.10
C TYR A 389 17.31 21.74 2.84
N VAL A 390 17.84 22.06 1.65
CA VAL A 390 17.91 23.43 1.15
C VAL A 390 17.02 23.51 -0.09
N ILE A 391 15.90 24.20 0.03
CA ILE A 391 14.87 24.30 -1.01
C ILE A 391 15.06 25.63 -1.72
N VAL A 392 15.36 25.58 -3.01
CA VAL A 392 15.69 26.75 -3.81
C VAL A 392 14.91 26.78 -5.12
N PRO A 393 14.65 27.98 -5.66
CA PRO A 393 14.14 28.10 -7.01
C PRO A 393 15.17 27.61 -8.05
N VAL A 394 14.68 27.21 -9.20
CA VAL A 394 15.54 26.83 -10.33
C VAL A 394 16.44 28.02 -10.71
N GLY A 395 17.73 27.74 -10.82
CA GLY A 395 18.79 28.72 -11.08
C GLY A 395 19.81 28.86 -9.96
N TYR A 396 19.50 28.40 -8.73
CA TYR A 396 20.44 28.45 -7.62
C TYR A 396 21.14 27.12 -7.32
N GLY A 397 20.68 26.00 -7.89
CA GLY A 397 21.25 24.67 -7.58
C GLY A 397 22.73 24.55 -7.92
N PHE A 398 23.16 25.02 -9.09
CA PHE A 398 24.57 25.00 -9.48
C PHE A 398 25.46 25.79 -8.51
N LYS A 399 24.96 26.97 -8.09
CA LYS A 399 25.69 27.82 -7.13
C LYS A 399 25.79 27.15 -5.76
N LEU A 400 24.72 26.50 -5.30
CA LEU A 400 24.74 25.78 -4.04
C LEU A 400 25.63 24.53 -4.08
N SER A 401 25.63 23.79 -5.18
CA SER A 401 26.52 22.65 -5.36
C SER A 401 27.98 23.12 -5.29
N GLN A 402 28.29 24.21 -5.98
CA GLN A 402 29.64 24.80 -5.91
C GLN A 402 30.02 25.21 -4.47
N ILE A 403 29.10 25.85 -3.72
CA ILE A 403 29.35 26.28 -2.34
C ILE A 403 29.60 25.06 -1.43
N LEU A 404 28.83 24.00 -1.57
CA LEU A 404 28.94 22.81 -0.71
C LEU A 404 30.13 21.92 -1.07
N GLU A 405 30.53 21.86 -2.34
CA GLU A 405 31.61 20.98 -2.82
C GLU A 405 32.99 21.66 -2.74
N THR A 406 33.07 22.99 -2.65
CA THR A 406 34.32 23.71 -2.57
C THR A 406 34.91 23.61 -1.17
N ALA A 407 36.11 23.01 -1.05
CA ALA A 407 36.76 22.80 0.24
C ALA A 407 37.47 24.07 0.76
N MET A 408 37.91 24.93 -0.12
CA MET A 408 38.66 26.18 0.20
C MET A 408 38.03 27.37 -0.51
N ILE A 409 37.99 28.49 0.18
CA ILE A 409 37.47 29.77 -0.31
C ILE A 409 38.61 30.78 -0.43
N ASP A 410 38.61 31.51 -1.52
CA ASP A 410 39.53 32.65 -1.69
C ASP A 410 39.04 33.83 -0.87
N VAL A 411 39.88 34.33 0.02
CA VAL A 411 39.61 35.55 0.78
C VAL A 411 40.05 36.73 -0.04
N THR A 412 39.10 37.56 -0.46
CA THR A 412 39.36 38.75 -1.29
C THR A 412 40.36 39.68 -0.60
N GLY A 413 41.52 39.91 -1.24
CA GLY A 413 42.51 40.91 -0.82
C GLY A 413 43.72 40.39 -0.08
N ILE A 414 43.85 39.11 0.28
CA ILE A 414 44.95 38.60 1.10
C ILE A 414 45.75 37.49 0.41
N GLY A 415 45.30 36.97 -0.72
CA GLY A 415 45.97 35.84 -1.41
C GLY A 415 46.04 34.55 -0.57
N SER A 416 45.21 34.43 0.45
CA SER A 416 45.10 33.26 1.32
C SER A 416 43.79 32.55 1.16
N HIS A 417 43.87 31.22 1.14
CA HIS A 417 42.70 30.34 1.10
C HIS A 417 42.26 30.04 2.52
N THR A 418 40.95 30.12 2.78
CA THR A 418 40.33 29.73 4.06
C THR A 418 39.47 28.50 3.87
N ALA A 419 39.46 27.62 4.85
CA ALA A 419 38.59 26.43 4.81
C ALA A 419 37.12 26.81 4.77
N ASN A 420 36.37 26.18 3.88
CA ASN A 420 34.91 26.36 3.82
C ASN A 420 34.21 25.59 4.94
N ALA A 421 33.64 26.31 5.89
CA ALA A 421 32.90 25.70 6.99
C ALA A 421 31.69 24.86 6.55
N LEU A 422 31.09 25.16 5.39
CA LEU A 422 29.96 24.43 4.85
C LEU A 422 30.33 23.11 4.16
N TYR A 423 31.63 22.91 3.84
CA TYR A 423 32.10 21.69 3.22
C TYR A 423 31.80 20.42 4.02
N GLN A 424 31.80 20.52 5.36
CA GLN A 424 31.42 19.41 6.25
C GLN A 424 29.93 19.00 6.12
N TYR A 425 29.08 19.89 5.60
CA TYR A 425 27.66 19.66 5.43
C TYR A 425 27.28 19.09 4.05
N ARG A 426 28.21 18.95 3.10
CA ARG A 426 27.97 18.47 1.72
C ARG A 426 27.22 17.15 1.64
N ASN A 427 27.44 16.24 2.61
CA ASN A 427 26.77 14.93 2.68
C ASN A 427 25.54 14.94 3.62
N LYS A 428 25.29 16.04 4.33
CA LYS A 428 24.18 16.18 5.27
C LYS A 428 23.03 16.98 4.67
N LEU A 429 23.36 17.99 3.84
CA LEU A 429 22.38 18.86 3.21
C LEU A 429 22.02 18.33 1.82
N GLN A 430 20.73 18.14 1.60
CA GLN A 430 20.18 17.82 0.29
C GLN A 430 19.61 19.09 -0.35
N VAL A 431 20.14 19.47 -1.51
CA VAL A 431 19.64 20.59 -2.30
C VAL A 431 18.45 20.13 -3.12
N ILE A 432 17.35 20.84 -3.01
CA ILE A 432 16.09 20.59 -3.73
C ILE A 432 15.81 21.83 -4.60
N GLU A 433 15.94 21.68 -5.93
CA GLU A 433 15.50 22.70 -6.87
C GLU A 433 14.02 22.50 -7.20
N GLU A 434 13.23 23.57 -7.06
CA GLU A 434 11.79 23.53 -7.29
C GLU A 434 11.31 24.67 -8.18
N GLY A 435 10.83 24.29 -9.37
CA GLY A 435 10.32 25.27 -10.34
C GLY A 435 9.01 25.93 -9.93
N ALA A 436 8.23 25.33 -9.03
CA ALA A 436 7.00 25.94 -8.56
C ALA A 436 7.27 27.26 -7.81
N LEU A 437 8.41 27.42 -7.16
CA LEU A 437 8.79 28.66 -6.48
C LEU A 437 8.95 29.82 -7.47
N ASN A 438 9.58 29.57 -8.64
CA ASN A 438 9.72 30.58 -9.69
C ASN A 438 8.37 31.06 -10.20
N VAL A 439 7.45 30.11 -10.47
CA VAL A 439 6.11 30.43 -11.00
C VAL A 439 5.24 31.14 -9.97
N LEU A 440 5.30 30.72 -8.70
CA LEU A 440 4.45 31.26 -7.65
C LEU A 440 4.90 32.64 -7.16
N ALA A 441 6.17 32.92 -7.20
CA ALA A 441 6.71 34.26 -6.85
C ALA A 441 6.34 35.31 -7.90
N GLY A 442 6.14 34.90 -9.16
CA GLY A 442 5.83 35.78 -10.29
C GLY A 442 7.09 36.44 -10.89
N ASP A 443 6.96 36.83 -12.15
CA ASP A 443 8.06 37.40 -12.91
C ASP A 443 8.53 38.75 -12.31
N GLY A 444 9.85 38.92 -12.24
CA GLY A 444 10.48 40.14 -11.74
C GLY A 444 10.46 40.34 -10.22
N ASN A 445 9.88 39.42 -9.46
CA ASN A 445 9.88 39.47 -8.00
C ASN A 445 11.07 38.72 -7.41
N ALA A 446 11.41 39.06 -6.15
CA ALA A 446 12.35 38.27 -5.37
C ALA A 446 11.78 36.88 -5.08
N ILE A 447 12.56 35.85 -5.35
CA ILE A 447 12.15 34.47 -5.15
C ILE A 447 12.79 33.94 -3.86
N PRO A 448 11.97 33.61 -2.84
CA PRO A 448 12.50 33.13 -1.58
C PRO A 448 13.09 31.72 -1.72
N TRP A 449 14.02 31.42 -0.82
CA TRP A 449 14.54 30.09 -0.63
C TRP A 449 14.52 29.71 0.85
N PHE A 450 14.59 28.43 1.16
CA PHE A 450 14.31 27.91 2.48
C PHE A 450 15.34 26.88 2.90
N VAL A 451 15.57 26.77 4.21
CA VAL A 451 16.31 25.66 4.81
C VAL A 451 15.33 24.93 5.72
N ALA A 452 15.16 23.65 5.52
CA ALA A 452 14.29 22.81 6.33
C ALA A 452 15.10 21.76 7.09
N GLY A 453 14.67 21.50 8.32
CA GLY A 453 15.25 20.48 9.18
C GLY A 453 14.73 19.08 8.89
N ASP A 454 15.27 18.09 9.62
CA ASP A 454 14.74 16.74 9.60
C ASP A 454 13.38 16.72 10.34
N GLN A 455 12.36 16.20 9.68
CA GLN A 455 10.99 16.12 10.20
C GLN A 455 10.84 15.28 11.48
N ARG A 456 11.84 14.46 11.81
CA ARG A 456 11.86 13.71 13.07
C ARG A 456 11.98 14.62 14.28
N TYR A 457 12.58 15.80 14.13
CA TYR A 457 12.78 16.78 15.19
C TYR A 457 11.68 17.86 15.21
N ALA A 458 11.32 18.38 14.02
CA ALA A 458 10.29 19.38 13.89
C ALA A 458 9.57 19.27 12.53
N LYS A 459 8.30 18.94 12.56
CA LYS A 459 7.46 18.85 11.36
C LYS A 459 6.99 20.25 10.97
N SER A 460 7.51 20.79 9.87
CA SER A 460 7.10 22.14 9.39
C SER A 460 5.75 22.13 8.71
N LEU A 461 5.64 21.37 7.62
CA LEU A 461 4.42 21.19 6.86
C LEU A 461 4.06 19.71 6.86
N GLN A 462 2.77 19.43 6.97
CA GLN A 462 2.25 18.08 6.90
C GLN A 462 1.18 17.98 5.81
N VAL A 463 1.28 16.94 5.01
CA VAL A 463 0.28 16.57 4.02
C VAL A 463 -0.50 15.38 4.57
N ASP A 464 -1.78 15.61 4.83
CA ASP A 464 -2.70 14.60 5.36
C ASP A 464 -3.55 14.01 4.26
N TYR A 465 -3.83 12.71 4.37
CA TYR A 465 -4.70 11.97 3.48
C TYR A 465 -5.80 11.27 4.26
N LEU A 466 -6.99 11.13 3.67
CA LEU A 466 -8.10 10.40 4.29
C LEU A 466 -7.71 8.93 4.46
N ASN A 467 -7.72 8.43 5.70
CA ASN A 467 -7.30 7.07 6.06
C ASN A 467 -5.93 6.66 5.50
N GLY A 468 -5.06 7.62 5.22
CA GLY A 468 -3.73 7.38 4.66
C GLY A 468 -3.71 6.99 3.17
N GLN A 469 -4.82 7.14 2.45
CA GLN A 469 -4.90 6.81 1.04
C GLN A 469 -4.27 7.90 0.17
N GLU A 470 -3.09 7.66 -0.37
CA GLU A 470 -2.34 8.61 -1.19
C GLU A 470 -2.71 8.59 -2.67
N THR A 471 -3.25 7.48 -3.14
CA THR A 471 -3.57 7.29 -4.55
C THR A 471 -5.00 7.70 -4.86
N PRO A 472 -5.25 8.34 -6.02
CA PRO A 472 -6.59 8.71 -6.42
C PRO A 472 -7.55 7.52 -6.50
N THR A 473 -8.77 7.75 -6.05
CA THR A 473 -9.89 6.79 -6.17
C THR A 473 -10.65 7.06 -7.45
N ILE A 474 -11.12 6.02 -8.11
CA ILE A 474 -12.02 6.13 -9.25
C ILE A 474 -13.35 5.41 -8.99
N ARG A 475 -14.41 5.94 -9.56
CA ARG A 475 -15.73 5.35 -9.52
C ARG A 475 -16.43 5.61 -10.84
N ARG A 476 -17.17 4.60 -11.33
CA ARG A 476 -18.10 4.79 -12.45
C ARG A 476 -19.26 5.68 -12.02
N SER A 477 -19.66 6.58 -12.90
CA SER A 477 -20.73 7.53 -12.67
C SER A 477 -21.69 7.53 -13.86
N GLU A 478 -22.97 7.67 -13.60
CA GLU A 478 -23.99 7.85 -14.62
C GLU A 478 -24.33 9.33 -14.73
N VAL A 479 -24.19 9.88 -15.93
CA VAL A 479 -24.55 11.27 -16.20
C VAL A 479 -25.70 11.28 -17.20
N PRO A 480 -26.93 11.64 -16.77
CA PRO A 480 -28.08 11.72 -17.67
C PRO A 480 -27.79 12.64 -18.87
N GLY A 481 -28.15 12.18 -20.06
CA GLY A 481 -27.99 12.96 -21.29
C GLY A 481 -26.62 12.89 -21.94
N ARG A 482 -25.66 12.10 -21.43
CA ARG A 482 -24.37 11.81 -22.07
C ARG A 482 -24.36 10.40 -22.65
N LEU A 483 -23.97 10.27 -23.91
CA LEU A 483 -23.72 8.99 -24.56
C LEU A 483 -22.25 8.59 -24.32
N GLY A 484 -22.01 7.76 -23.30
CA GLY A 484 -20.66 7.30 -23.00
C GLY A 484 -20.51 6.78 -21.58
N PHE A 485 -19.37 6.18 -21.32
CA PHE A 485 -18.99 5.73 -19.98
C PHE A 485 -18.30 6.87 -19.25
N VAL A 486 -18.69 7.13 -18.03
CA VAL A 486 -18.18 8.24 -17.23
C VAL A 486 -17.53 7.71 -15.96
N TRP A 487 -16.40 8.28 -15.61
CA TRP A 487 -15.69 8.02 -14.35
C TRP A 487 -15.41 9.31 -13.61
N ASP A 488 -15.61 9.26 -12.32
CA ASP A 488 -15.15 10.27 -11.38
C ASP A 488 -13.81 9.81 -10.80
N ILE A 489 -12.84 10.70 -10.79
CA ILE A 489 -11.55 10.52 -10.13
C ILE A 489 -11.39 11.57 -9.06
N TRP A 490 -11.06 11.17 -7.83
CA TRP A 490 -10.83 12.09 -6.72
C TRP A 490 -9.76 11.59 -5.77
N LEU A 491 -9.22 12.53 -5.02
CA LEU A 491 -8.30 12.28 -3.91
C LEU A 491 -8.60 13.29 -2.81
N ASP A 492 -8.53 12.82 -1.56
CA ASP A 492 -8.80 13.61 -0.37
C ASP A 492 -7.49 13.94 0.32
N TRP A 493 -7.13 15.23 0.38
CA TRP A 493 -5.92 15.68 1.05
C TRP A 493 -6.08 17.06 1.66
N GLY A 494 -5.21 17.35 2.63
CA GLY A 494 -5.05 18.66 3.21
C GLY A 494 -3.59 18.97 3.51
N ILE A 495 -3.24 20.23 3.56
CA ILE A 495 -1.87 20.65 3.83
C ILE A 495 -1.92 21.66 4.99
N THR A 496 -1.19 21.36 6.05
CA THR A 496 -1.18 22.19 7.26
C THR A 496 0.24 22.57 7.63
N ALA A 497 0.45 23.84 7.96
CA ALA A 497 1.65 24.30 8.63
C ALA A 497 1.54 23.90 10.12
N VAL A 498 2.30 22.89 10.51
CA VAL A 498 2.20 22.28 11.85
C VAL A 498 3.12 22.99 12.84
N ASP A 499 4.34 23.32 12.43
CA ASP A 499 5.32 23.98 13.28
C ASP A 499 6.22 24.92 12.46
N PHE A 500 6.53 26.06 13.02
CA PHE A 500 7.43 27.04 12.42
C PHE A 500 8.91 26.74 12.65
N ARG A 501 9.24 25.90 13.65
CA ARG A 501 10.62 25.65 14.11
C ARG A 501 11.44 24.83 13.12
N GLY A 502 10.77 24.04 12.28
CA GLY A 502 11.41 23.14 11.35
C GLY A 502 11.87 23.77 10.02
N ILE A 503 11.59 25.05 9.78
CA ILE A 503 11.88 25.71 8.51
C ILE A 503 12.26 27.17 8.70
N ALA A 504 13.29 27.62 7.97
CA ALA A 504 13.74 29.02 7.93
C ALA A 504 13.64 29.55 6.50
N LYS A 505 13.23 30.83 6.36
CA LYS A 505 13.05 31.55 5.10
C LYS A 505 14.08 32.63 4.90
N ASN A 506 14.69 32.66 3.73
CA ASN A 506 15.36 33.86 3.18
C ASN A 506 14.45 34.44 2.10
N PRO A 507 14.11 35.75 2.13
CA PRO A 507 13.28 36.36 1.09
C PRO A 507 13.85 36.31 -0.32
N GLY A 508 15.15 36.00 -0.46
CA GLY A 508 15.82 35.85 -1.76
C GLY A 508 16.02 37.17 -2.50
N THR A 509 16.32 37.03 -3.77
CA THR A 509 16.47 38.16 -4.73
C THR A 509 15.81 37.76 -6.04
N THR A 510 15.63 38.74 -6.93
CA THR A 510 15.27 38.49 -8.33
C THR A 510 16.38 37.68 -9.02
N ILE A 511 15.99 36.62 -9.74
CA ILE A 511 16.89 35.74 -10.51
C ILE A 511 16.89 36.16 -11.97
#